data_1206c7f795e097276f1b8518c885c9d3
#
_entry.id   1206c7f795e097276f1b8518c885c9d3
#
_cell.length_a   1.000
_cell.length_b   1.000
_cell.length_c   1.000
_cell.angle_alpha   90.00
_cell.angle_beta   90.00
_cell.angle_gamma   90.00
#
_symmetry.space_group_name_H-M   'P 1'
#
loop_
_entity.id
_entity.type
_entity.pdbx_description
1 polymer ?
#
loop_
_entity_poly.entity_id
_entity_poly.type
_entity_poly.pdbx_seq_one_letter_code
_entity_poly.pdbx_strand_id
1 'polypeptide(L)'
;MVSCNQSNHQKEGSVFRDLNSNGKLDIYEDVNQPVEARINDLLNQMRIEEKAGLMFNAISGVGMGEGIQRADSLISKVNINHLDMPGMASAEQVLEHNNKLQKIAENTRLGIPITFYSDPRHGIRKNEMTGENRFHSWWPSELGFGAIGDEALVKEFGDIERQEYLALGIRLALHPMADLATEPRWFRTYTTFGEDADLSAKLTKAYIEGFQGEQ
;
A
#
# COMPACT_ATOMS: atom_id res chain seq x y z
N MET A 1 -18.90 4.95 12.26
CA MET A 1 -18.84 3.50 11.96
C MET A 1 -19.54 3.29 10.62
N VAL A 2 -18.76 3.25 9.53
CA VAL A 2 -19.29 2.90 8.21
C VAL A 2 -19.04 1.41 8.05
N SER A 3 -20.13 0.65 8.11
CA SER A 3 -20.13 -0.80 7.87
C SER A 3 -19.72 -1.06 6.43
N CYS A 4 -18.62 -1.77 6.20
CA CYS A 4 -18.31 -2.37 4.92
C CYS A 4 -19.42 -3.38 4.59
N ASN A 5 -20.35 -2.99 3.75
CA ASN A 5 -21.35 -3.89 3.20
C ASN A 5 -20.64 -4.77 2.16
N GLN A 6 -20.14 -5.92 2.62
CA GLN A 6 -19.66 -6.98 1.74
C GLN A 6 -20.90 -7.53 0.99
N SER A 7 -20.98 -7.26 -0.30
CA SER A 7 -21.91 -7.98 -1.17
C SER A 7 -21.40 -9.41 -1.32
N ASN A 8 -21.72 -10.25 -0.32
CA ASN A 8 -21.60 -11.69 -0.42
C ASN A 8 -22.57 -12.18 -1.49
N HIS A 9 -22.05 -12.61 -2.63
CA HIS A 9 -22.75 -13.57 -3.46
C HIS A 9 -22.67 -14.94 -2.74
N GLN A 10 -23.44 -15.07 -1.65
CA GLN A 10 -23.67 -16.36 -1.02
C GLN A 10 -24.62 -17.16 -1.93
N LYS A 11 -24.10 -18.14 -2.66
CA LYS A 11 -24.87 -19.33 -2.98
C LYS A 11 -25.11 -20.07 -1.66
N GLU A 12 -26.37 -20.37 -1.36
CA GLU A 12 -26.74 -21.16 -0.18
C GLU A 12 -25.85 -22.41 -0.09
N GLY A 13 -25.01 -22.49 0.95
CA GLY A 13 -24.23 -23.70 1.30
C GLY A 13 -22.75 -23.53 1.56
N SER A 14 -22.09 -22.40 1.22
CA SER A 14 -20.66 -22.24 1.49
C SER A 14 -20.34 -20.98 2.33
N VAL A 15 -19.69 -21.19 3.47
CA VAL A 15 -19.26 -20.15 4.42
C VAL A 15 -17.84 -19.64 4.06
N PHE A 16 -17.35 -19.86 2.87
CA PHE A 16 -16.00 -19.46 2.44
C PHE A 16 -16.04 -18.43 1.32
N ARG A 17 -14.94 -17.70 1.14
CA ARG A 17 -14.76 -16.73 0.06
C ARG A 17 -14.18 -17.45 -1.15
N ASP A 18 -15.01 -17.72 -2.13
CA ASP A 18 -14.63 -18.31 -3.42
C ASP A 18 -14.07 -17.21 -4.34
N LEU A 19 -12.74 -17.07 -4.37
CA LEU A 19 -12.06 -16.00 -5.08
C LEU A 19 -11.99 -16.24 -6.60
N ASN A 20 -11.90 -17.51 -7.01
CA ASN A 20 -11.83 -17.89 -8.43
C ASN A 20 -13.17 -18.31 -9.02
N SER A 21 -14.24 -18.25 -8.22
CA SER A 21 -15.62 -18.57 -8.62
C SER A 21 -15.80 -20.00 -9.16
N ASN A 22 -15.02 -20.95 -8.64
CA ASN A 22 -15.10 -22.37 -9.07
C ASN A 22 -16.09 -23.21 -8.25
N GLY A 23 -16.66 -22.64 -7.17
CA GLY A 23 -17.63 -23.29 -6.28
C GLY A 23 -17.00 -24.25 -5.26
N LYS A 24 -15.69 -24.22 -5.07
CA LYS A 24 -14.93 -25.06 -4.13
C LYS A 24 -14.04 -24.18 -3.27
N LEU A 25 -13.74 -24.63 -2.06
CA LEU A 25 -12.73 -24.02 -1.22
C LEU A 25 -11.34 -24.57 -1.64
N ASP A 26 -10.60 -23.75 -2.38
CA ASP A 26 -9.22 -24.07 -2.71
C ASP A 26 -8.29 -23.80 -1.51
N ILE A 27 -7.11 -24.42 -1.49
CA ILE A 27 -6.17 -24.28 -0.36
C ILE A 27 -5.75 -22.82 -0.18
N TYR A 28 -5.53 -22.05 -1.27
CA TYR A 28 -5.11 -20.66 -1.16
C TYR A 28 -6.19 -19.74 -0.59
N GLU A 29 -7.46 -20.13 -0.66
CA GLU A 29 -8.62 -19.41 -0.13
C GLU A 29 -8.88 -19.69 1.34
N ASP A 30 -8.46 -20.86 1.82
CA ASP A 30 -8.66 -21.29 3.22
C ASP A 30 -7.66 -20.62 4.15
N VAL A 31 -8.12 -19.65 4.93
CA VAL A 31 -7.31 -18.90 5.90
C VAL A 31 -6.75 -19.76 7.02
N ASN A 32 -7.29 -20.97 7.24
CA ASN A 32 -6.83 -21.90 8.26
C ASN A 32 -5.66 -22.79 7.79
N GLN A 33 -5.34 -22.77 6.49
CA GLN A 33 -4.19 -23.49 5.96
C GLN A 33 -2.88 -22.75 6.23
N PRO A 34 -1.78 -23.46 6.40
CA PRO A 34 -0.46 -22.84 6.50
C PRO A 34 -0.17 -21.91 5.31
N VAL A 35 0.46 -20.76 5.57
CA VAL A 35 0.76 -19.74 4.54
C VAL A 35 1.52 -20.35 3.36
N GLU A 36 2.52 -21.21 3.62
CA GLU A 36 3.29 -21.89 2.58
C GLU A 36 2.43 -22.80 1.68
N ALA A 37 1.46 -23.51 2.27
CA ALA A 37 0.55 -24.35 1.49
C ALA A 37 -0.34 -23.49 0.60
N ARG A 38 -0.84 -22.37 1.11
CA ARG A 38 -1.66 -21.41 0.37
C ARG A 38 -0.88 -20.76 -0.78
N ILE A 39 0.37 -20.35 -0.53
CA ILE A 39 1.25 -19.78 -1.57
C ILE A 39 1.52 -20.81 -2.67
N ASN A 40 1.87 -22.03 -2.31
CA ASN A 40 2.17 -23.08 -3.28
C ASN A 40 0.96 -23.46 -4.13
N ASP A 41 -0.22 -23.53 -3.53
CA ASP A 41 -1.46 -23.79 -4.27
C ASP A 41 -1.77 -22.68 -5.26
N LEU A 42 -1.72 -21.41 -4.83
CA LEU A 42 -1.93 -20.27 -5.71
C LEU A 42 -0.91 -20.23 -6.87
N LEU A 43 0.39 -20.42 -6.56
CA LEU A 43 1.45 -20.43 -7.57
C LEU A 43 1.26 -21.54 -8.62
N ASN A 44 0.75 -22.69 -8.22
CA ASN A 44 0.46 -23.81 -9.14
C ASN A 44 -0.73 -23.50 -10.07
N GLN A 45 -1.67 -22.70 -9.61
CA GLN A 45 -2.83 -22.28 -10.41
C GLN A 45 -2.51 -21.09 -11.32
N MET A 46 -1.48 -20.28 -11.01
CA MET A 46 -1.12 -19.08 -11.77
C MET A 46 -0.46 -19.41 -13.11
N ARG A 47 -0.89 -18.66 -14.14
CA ARG A 47 -0.23 -18.60 -15.45
C ARG A 47 1.04 -17.75 -15.37
N ILE A 48 1.91 -17.88 -16.36
CA ILE A 48 3.17 -17.12 -16.38
C ILE A 48 2.92 -15.60 -16.48
N GLU A 49 1.88 -15.18 -17.20
CA GLU A 49 1.49 -13.79 -17.33
C GLU A 49 1.02 -13.20 -15.99
N GLU A 50 0.29 -13.98 -15.19
CA GLU A 50 -0.16 -13.56 -13.86
C GLU A 50 1.01 -13.47 -12.88
N LYS A 51 1.96 -14.40 -12.94
CA LYS A 51 3.21 -14.33 -12.18
C LYS A 51 4.05 -13.11 -12.56
N ALA A 52 4.17 -12.84 -13.85
CA ALA A 52 4.88 -11.66 -14.34
C ALA A 52 4.21 -10.37 -13.88
N GLY A 53 2.87 -10.29 -13.94
CA GLY A 53 2.10 -9.13 -13.47
C GLY A 53 2.33 -8.81 -12.00
N LEU A 54 2.44 -9.82 -11.12
CA LEU A 54 2.76 -9.63 -9.70
C LEU A 54 4.16 -9.07 -9.43
N MET A 55 5.09 -9.17 -10.39
CA MET A 55 6.44 -8.64 -10.27
C MET A 55 6.54 -7.16 -10.68
N PHE A 56 5.45 -6.57 -11.17
CA PHE A 56 5.39 -5.18 -11.59
C PHE A 56 4.48 -4.35 -10.71
N ASN A 57 4.80 -3.08 -10.59
CA ASN A 57 3.94 -2.08 -9.99
C ASN A 57 3.55 -1.01 -11.01
N ALA A 58 2.46 -0.29 -10.74
CA ALA A 58 1.97 0.77 -11.59
C ALA A 58 1.28 1.86 -10.76
N ILE A 59 1.03 3.01 -11.39
CA ILE A 59 0.32 4.13 -10.76
C ILE A 59 -1.18 3.94 -10.97
N SER A 60 -1.97 4.00 -9.88
CA SER A 60 -3.42 3.82 -9.91
C SER A 60 -4.18 5.01 -10.52
N GLY A 61 -3.61 6.21 -10.46
CA GLY A 61 -4.18 7.41 -11.08
C GLY A 61 -5.35 8.05 -10.33
N VAL A 62 -5.45 7.89 -9.01
CA VAL A 62 -6.45 8.63 -8.19
C VAL A 62 -6.36 10.12 -8.45
N GLY A 63 -7.49 10.74 -8.80
CA GLY A 63 -7.53 12.16 -9.11
C GLY A 63 -6.96 12.55 -10.48
N MET A 64 -6.50 11.59 -11.26
CA MET A 64 -6.03 11.78 -12.64
C MET A 64 -7.10 11.27 -13.62
N GLY A 65 -7.68 12.11 -14.43
CA GLY A 65 -8.69 11.86 -15.46
C GLY A 65 -9.13 10.39 -15.70
N GLU A 66 -8.43 9.63 -16.53
CA GLU A 66 -8.74 8.24 -16.89
C GLU A 66 -8.24 7.18 -15.86
N GLY A 67 -7.94 7.59 -14.63
CA GLY A 67 -7.26 6.75 -13.65
C GLY A 67 -7.89 5.37 -13.43
N ILE A 68 -9.23 5.30 -13.28
CA ILE A 68 -9.93 4.02 -13.06
C ILE A 68 -9.88 3.13 -14.31
N GLN A 69 -10.13 3.68 -15.50
CA GLN A 69 -10.12 2.90 -16.75
C GLN A 69 -8.73 2.34 -17.06
N ARG A 70 -7.69 3.14 -16.79
CA ARG A 70 -6.31 2.69 -16.93
C ARG A 70 -5.98 1.60 -15.91
N ALA A 71 -6.33 1.80 -14.65
CA ALA A 71 -6.09 0.83 -13.59
C ALA A 71 -6.87 -0.47 -13.82
N ASP A 72 -8.12 -0.40 -14.26
CA ASP A 72 -8.90 -1.59 -14.67
C ASP A 72 -8.16 -2.39 -15.75
N SER A 73 -7.67 -1.72 -16.80
CA SER A 73 -6.90 -2.40 -17.84
C SER A 73 -5.60 -3.05 -17.32
N LEU A 74 -4.90 -2.39 -16.38
CA LEU A 74 -3.70 -2.93 -15.75
C LEU A 74 -4.02 -4.18 -14.91
N ILE A 75 -5.10 -4.16 -14.16
CA ILE A 75 -5.53 -5.28 -13.32
C ILE A 75 -6.07 -6.43 -14.18
N SER A 76 -7.04 -6.15 -15.06
CA SER A 76 -7.81 -7.19 -15.75
C SER A 76 -7.10 -7.79 -16.97
N LYS A 77 -6.20 -7.03 -17.63
CA LYS A 77 -5.51 -7.46 -18.87
C LYS A 77 -4.04 -7.72 -18.69
N VAL A 78 -3.38 -6.99 -17.77
CA VAL A 78 -1.91 -7.08 -17.56
C VAL A 78 -1.58 -7.82 -16.27
N ASN A 79 -2.59 -8.09 -15.42
CA ASN A 79 -2.48 -8.81 -14.14
C ASN A 79 -1.59 -8.10 -13.10
N ILE A 80 -1.50 -6.76 -13.13
CA ILE A 80 -0.76 -5.98 -12.14
C ILE A 80 -1.61 -5.83 -10.88
N ASN A 81 -1.04 -6.22 -9.72
CA ASN A 81 -1.72 -6.21 -8.42
C ASN A 81 -1.08 -5.26 -7.40
N HIS A 82 -0.04 -4.52 -7.78
CA HIS A 82 0.61 -3.51 -6.93
C HIS A 82 0.43 -2.13 -7.54
N LEU A 83 -0.30 -1.26 -6.84
CA LEU A 83 -0.67 0.06 -7.37
C LEU A 83 -0.28 1.17 -6.41
N ASP A 84 0.51 2.13 -6.93
CA ASP A 84 0.85 3.36 -6.23
C ASP A 84 -0.35 4.31 -6.17
N MET A 85 -0.47 5.00 -5.04
CA MET A 85 -1.47 6.00 -4.75
C MET A 85 -0.86 7.42 -4.79
N PRO A 86 -0.53 7.95 -5.98
CA PRO A 86 0.20 9.21 -6.06
C PRO A 86 -0.68 10.44 -5.84
N GLY A 87 -2.00 10.29 -5.95
CA GLY A 87 -2.94 11.41 -5.96
C GLY A 87 -3.30 11.91 -4.57
N MET A 88 -3.54 13.22 -4.47
CA MET A 88 -4.07 13.91 -3.30
C MET A 88 -5.56 14.23 -3.50
N ALA A 89 -6.38 13.20 -3.44
CA ALA A 89 -7.84 13.32 -3.37
C ALA A 89 -8.29 13.41 -1.90
N SER A 90 -9.59 13.58 -1.63
CA SER A 90 -10.07 13.42 -0.25
C SER A 90 -9.98 11.97 0.21
N ALA A 91 -10.00 11.72 1.52
CA ALA A 91 -9.98 10.36 2.06
C ALA A 91 -11.13 9.50 1.51
N GLU A 92 -12.32 10.09 1.36
CA GLU A 92 -13.48 9.42 0.77
C GLU A 92 -13.24 9.01 -0.69
N GLN A 93 -12.63 9.89 -1.48
CA GLN A 93 -12.30 9.61 -2.88
C GLN A 93 -11.25 8.51 -3.01
N VAL A 94 -10.24 8.50 -2.11
CA VAL A 94 -9.24 7.43 -2.05
C VAL A 94 -9.90 6.10 -1.71
N LEU A 95 -10.75 6.07 -0.68
CA LEU A 95 -11.46 4.86 -0.27
C LEU A 95 -12.39 4.33 -1.37
N GLU A 96 -13.16 5.22 -2.01
CA GLU A 96 -14.04 4.84 -3.11
C GLU A 96 -13.25 4.26 -4.29
N HIS A 97 -12.12 4.89 -4.65
CA HIS A 97 -11.24 4.43 -5.71
C HIS A 97 -10.66 3.05 -5.37
N ASN A 98 -10.08 2.88 -4.18
CA ASN A 98 -9.48 1.62 -3.75
C ASN A 98 -10.52 0.49 -3.73
N ASN A 99 -11.72 0.76 -3.21
CA ASN A 99 -12.79 -0.23 -3.19
C ASN A 99 -13.25 -0.63 -4.60
N LYS A 100 -13.31 0.32 -5.54
CA LYS A 100 -13.61 0.01 -6.95
C LYS A 100 -12.55 -0.90 -7.58
N LEU A 101 -11.26 -0.61 -7.35
CA LEU A 101 -10.17 -1.41 -7.89
C LEU A 101 -10.11 -2.80 -7.23
N GLN A 102 -10.35 -2.92 -5.92
CA GLN A 102 -10.47 -4.22 -5.26
C GLN A 102 -11.59 -5.06 -5.88
N LYS A 103 -12.73 -4.43 -6.19
CA LYS A 103 -13.84 -5.11 -6.84
C LYS A 103 -13.52 -5.59 -8.25
N ILE A 104 -12.69 -4.83 -9.00
CA ILE A 104 -12.18 -5.27 -10.30
C ILE A 104 -11.27 -6.49 -10.11
N ALA A 105 -10.36 -6.45 -9.14
CA ALA A 105 -9.46 -7.56 -8.84
C ALA A 105 -10.21 -8.84 -8.43
N GLU A 106 -11.26 -8.73 -7.62
CA GLU A 106 -12.14 -9.84 -7.23
C GLU A 106 -12.82 -10.53 -8.43
N ASN A 107 -13.01 -9.81 -9.54
CA ASN A 107 -13.59 -10.37 -10.77
C ASN A 107 -12.54 -10.94 -11.74
N THR A 108 -11.25 -10.93 -11.38
CA THR A 108 -10.20 -11.61 -12.16
C THR A 108 -10.22 -13.11 -11.90
N ARG A 109 -9.54 -13.88 -12.73
CA ARG A 109 -9.56 -15.37 -12.71
C ARG A 109 -9.19 -15.98 -11.35
N LEU A 110 -8.29 -15.37 -10.59
CA LEU A 110 -7.85 -15.87 -9.29
C LEU A 110 -8.26 -14.96 -8.12
N GLY A 111 -8.92 -13.84 -8.40
CA GLY A 111 -9.40 -12.91 -7.39
C GLY A 111 -8.30 -12.34 -6.48
N ILE A 112 -7.04 -12.27 -6.96
CA ILE A 112 -5.92 -11.78 -6.16
C ILE A 112 -6.13 -10.31 -5.83
N PRO A 113 -6.17 -9.91 -4.55
CA PRO A 113 -6.42 -8.53 -4.14
C PRO A 113 -5.30 -7.58 -4.60
N ILE A 114 -5.64 -6.30 -4.74
CA ILE A 114 -4.67 -5.25 -4.98
C ILE A 114 -3.93 -4.91 -3.69
N THR A 115 -2.61 -4.82 -3.76
CA THR A 115 -1.78 -4.19 -2.74
C THR A 115 -1.58 -2.73 -3.12
N PHE A 116 -2.23 -1.83 -2.38
CA PHE A 116 -1.99 -0.40 -2.52
C PHE A 116 -0.77 0.01 -1.72
N TYR A 117 0.08 0.83 -2.34
CA TYR A 117 1.23 1.43 -1.68
C TYR A 117 1.28 2.93 -1.94
N SER A 118 2.06 3.64 -1.15
CA SER A 118 2.23 5.08 -1.29
C SER A 118 3.64 5.51 -0.97
N ASP A 119 4.06 6.60 -1.60
CA ASP A 119 5.18 7.43 -1.18
C ASP A 119 4.86 8.13 0.15
N PRO A 120 5.88 8.68 0.87
CA PRO A 120 5.65 9.44 2.10
C PRO A 120 4.74 10.65 1.84
N ARG A 121 3.74 10.84 2.72
CA ARG A 121 2.75 11.91 2.60
C ARG A 121 2.75 12.88 3.77
N HIS A 122 3.12 12.41 4.93
CA HIS A 122 2.97 13.11 6.21
C HIS A 122 3.93 14.30 6.37
N GLY A 123 5.13 14.22 5.80
CA GLY A 123 6.12 15.32 5.80
C GLY A 123 5.94 16.35 4.67
N ILE A 124 4.99 16.14 3.76
CA ILE A 124 4.83 16.96 2.55
C ILE A 124 3.45 17.60 2.53
N ARG A 125 3.39 18.92 2.72
CA ARG A 125 2.13 19.68 2.63
C ARG A 125 1.61 19.82 1.21
N LYS A 126 2.52 20.11 0.28
CA LYS A 126 2.18 20.34 -1.11
C LYS A 126 3.32 19.87 -2.01
N ASN A 127 2.96 19.13 -3.04
CA ASN A 127 3.86 18.69 -4.09
C ASN A 127 3.22 19.02 -5.45
N GLU A 128 4.02 19.51 -6.41
CA GLU A 128 3.51 19.87 -7.74
C GLU A 128 2.95 18.66 -8.50
N MET A 129 3.51 17.47 -8.26
CA MET A 129 3.06 16.23 -8.92
C MET A 129 1.85 15.60 -8.23
N THR A 130 1.74 15.67 -6.91
CA THR A 130 0.76 14.93 -6.12
C THR A 130 -0.31 15.81 -5.49
N GLY A 131 -0.17 17.14 -5.56
CA GLY A 131 -1.11 18.08 -4.99
C GLY A 131 -0.86 18.37 -3.50
N GLU A 132 -1.89 18.80 -2.80
CA GLU A 132 -1.84 19.18 -1.38
C GLU A 132 -2.31 18.03 -0.49
N ASN A 133 -1.52 17.72 0.55
CA ASN A 133 -1.94 16.80 1.60
C ASN A 133 -3.05 17.43 2.45
N ARG A 134 -4.26 16.86 2.40
CA ARG A 134 -5.44 17.43 3.06
C ARG A 134 -6.00 16.57 4.19
N PHE A 135 -5.56 15.32 4.33
CA PHE A 135 -6.18 14.38 5.24
C PHE A 135 -5.22 13.52 6.06
N HIS A 136 -3.92 13.46 5.70
CA HIS A 136 -2.92 12.86 6.57
C HIS A 136 -2.49 13.87 7.64
N SER A 137 -2.12 13.39 8.81
CA SER A 137 -1.49 14.22 9.85
C SER A 137 -0.18 14.83 9.33
N TRP A 138 0.21 15.98 9.89
CA TRP A 138 1.39 16.70 9.42
C TRP A 138 2.52 16.59 10.41
N TRP A 139 3.65 16.11 9.93
CA TRP A 139 4.85 15.85 10.70
C TRP A 139 6.06 16.55 10.07
N PRO A 140 7.20 16.65 10.78
CA PRO A 140 8.46 17.06 10.16
C PRO A 140 8.80 16.16 8.97
N SER A 141 9.58 16.69 8.02
CA SER A 141 10.23 15.81 7.04
C SER A 141 11.25 14.91 7.75
N GLU A 142 11.73 13.89 7.07
CA GLU A 142 12.74 12.97 7.60
C GLU A 142 14.00 13.73 8.06
N LEU A 143 14.43 14.77 7.32
CA LEU A 143 15.53 15.63 7.74
C LEU A 143 15.20 16.40 9.03
N GLY A 144 13.95 16.81 9.21
CA GLY A 144 13.48 17.41 10.46
C GLY A 144 13.55 16.43 11.64
N PHE A 145 13.16 15.18 11.44
CA PHE A 145 13.35 14.11 12.43
C PHE A 145 14.81 13.84 12.71
N GLY A 146 15.69 13.86 11.68
CA GLY A 146 17.13 13.76 11.85
C GLY A 146 17.70 14.89 12.74
N ALA A 147 17.21 16.12 12.56
CA ALA A 147 17.60 17.25 13.39
C ALA A 147 17.11 17.15 14.85
N ILE A 148 15.96 16.53 15.08
CA ILE A 148 15.42 16.25 16.43
C ILE A 148 16.20 15.11 17.09
N GLY A 149 16.49 14.03 16.37
CA GLY A 149 17.27 12.88 16.82
C GLY A 149 16.58 12.00 17.87
N ASP A 150 15.25 12.04 17.96
CA ASP A 150 14.44 11.28 18.94
C ASP A 150 13.84 10.02 18.29
N GLU A 151 14.41 8.85 18.62
CA GLU A 151 13.95 7.54 18.14
C GLU A 151 12.52 7.22 18.59
N ALA A 152 12.12 7.60 19.80
CA ALA A 152 10.79 7.31 20.31
C ALA A 152 9.72 8.10 19.55
N LEU A 153 10.00 9.37 19.24
CA LEU A 153 9.12 10.22 18.44
C LEU A 153 8.96 9.67 17.00
N VAL A 154 10.07 9.20 16.40
CA VAL A 154 10.03 8.61 15.05
C VAL A 154 9.23 7.30 15.03
N LYS A 155 9.36 6.49 16.08
CA LYS A 155 8.54 5.26 16.21
C LYS A 155 7.05 5.58 16.38
N GLU A 156 6.70 6.56 17.20
CA GLU A 156 5.32 7.05 17.36
C GLU A 156 4.75 7.56 16.04
N PHE A 157 5.54 8.35 15.30
CA PHE A 157 5.18 8.82 13.96
C PHE A 157 4.87 7.66 13.02
N GLY A 158 5.75 6.65 12.97
CA GLY A 158 5.55 5.46 12.12
C GLY A 158 4.26 4.72 12.45
N ASP A 159 3.90 4.60 13.74
CA ASP A 159 2.65 3.94 14.15
C ASP A 159 1.40 4.76 13.76
N ILE A 160 1.44 6.08 13.90
CA ILE A 160 0.35 6.96 13.46
C ILE A 160 0.16 6.88 11.95
N GLU A 161 1.24 6.96 11.19
CA GLU A 161 1.20 6.82 9.74
C GLU A 161 0.63 5.46 9.30
N ARG A 162 1.03 4.38 9.97
CA ARG A 162 0.48 3.04 9.75
C ARG A 162 -1.04 3.02 9.92
N GLN A 163 -1.55 3.62 10.99
CA GLN A 163 -2.99 3.66 11.27
C GLN A 163 -3.74 4.43 10.19
N GLU A 164 -3.23 5.58 9.77
CA GLU A 164 -3.82 6.39 8.70
C GLU A 164 -3.80 5.65 7.35
N TYR A 165 -2.71 4.97 7.02
CA TYR A 165 -2.61 4.17 5.79
C TYR A 165 -3.57 2.97 5.81
N LEU A 166 -3.66 2.26 6.91
CA LEU A 166 -4.60 1.14 7.07
C LEU A 166 -6.05 1.59 6.90
N ALA A 167 -6.41 2.77 7.43
CA ALA A 167 -7.73 3.34 7.28
C ALA A 167 -8.10 3.62 5.82
N LEU A 168 -7.11 3.88 4.95
CA LEU A 168 -7.28 4.09 3.51
C LEU A 168 -7.13 2.81 2.67
N GLY A 169 -6.83 1.68 3.31
CA GLY A 169 -6.56 0.41 2.62
C GLY A 169 -5.17 0.30 2.01
N ILE A 170 -4.25 1.22 2.35
CA ILE A 170 -2.84 1.16 1.94
C ILE A 170 -2.11 0.16 2.85
N ARG A 171 -1.36 -0.76 2.26
CA ARG A 171 -0.72 -1.89 2.96
C ARG A 171 0.79 -1.95 2.79
N LEU A 172 1.35 -1.11 1.96
CA LEU A 172 2.78 -1.07 1.64
C LEU A 172 3.25 0.39 1.59
N ALA A 173 4.42 0.66 2.12
CA ALA A 173 5.06 1.96 2.09
C ALA A 173 6.32 1.94 1.22
N LEU A 174 6.49 2.95 0.36
CA LEU A 174 7.69 3.18 -0.41
C LEU A 174 8.58 4.20 0.33
N HIS A 175 8.76 3.98 1.62
CA HIS A 175 9.53 4.84 2.54
C HIS A 175 9.86 4.08 3.85
N PRO A 176 10.74 4.59 4.76
CA PRO A 176 11.47 5.84 4.65
C PRO A 176 12.63 5.76 3.66
N MET A 177 13.14 6.91 3.23
CA MET A 177 14.39 7.00 2.47
C MET A 177 15.58 6.88 3.41
N ALA A 178 16.27 5.74 3.37
CA ALA A 178 17.42 5.45 4.24
C ALA A 178 18.78 5.87 3.62
N ASP A 179 18.74 6.63 2.53
CA ASP A 179 19.91 7.20 1.89
C ASP A 179 20.62 8.20 2.79
N LEU A 180 21.94 8.35 2.64
CA LEU A 180 22.72 9.36 3.35
C LEU A 180 22.83 10.64 2.52
N ALA A 181 22.52 11.78 3.12
CA ALA A 181 22.59 13.10 2.51
C ALA A 181 24.04 13.63 2.44
N THR A 182 24.94 12.94 1.75
CA THR A 182 26.36 13.29 1.64
C THR A 182 26.64 14.43 0.65
N GLU A 183 25.65 14.82 -0.18
CA GLU A 183 25.74 15.92 -1.13
C GLU A 183 24.59 16.92 -0.85
N PRO A 184 24.88 18.11 -0.25
CA PRO A 184 23.83 19.04 0.17
C PRO A 184 23.03 19.67 -0.99
N ARG A 185 23.52 19.60 -2.24
CA ARG A 185 22.79 20.05 -3.44
C ARG A 185 21.83 19.00 -3.99
N TRP A 186 21.85 17.79 -3.45
CA TRP A 186 20.92 16.75 -3.85
C TRP A 186 19.49 17.13 -3.43
N PHE A 187 18.59 17.20 -4.39
CA PHE A 187 17.24 17.74 -4.18
C PHE A 187 16.38 16.90 -3.21
N ARG A 188 16.75 15.62 -2.96
CA ARG A 188 16.05 14.75 -2.00
C ARG A 188 16.65 14.77 -0.58
N THR A 189 17.60 15.61 -0.29
CA THR A 189 18.19 15.73 1.05
C THR A 189 17.12 15.84 2.16
N TYR A 190 16.04 16.58 1.91
CA TYR A 190 14.96 16.80 2.88
C TYR A 190 14.14 15.54 3.20
N THR A 191 14.22 14.49 2.38
CA THR A 191 13.50 13.22 2.59
C THR A 191 14.39 12.15 3.23
N THR A 192 15.59 12.49 3.68
CA THR A 192 16.53 11.62 4.39
C THR A 192 16.69 12.05 5.84
N PHE A 193 17.14 11.16 6.71
CA PHE A 193 17.45 11.52 8.11
C PHE A 193 18.77 12.30 8.26
N GLY A 194 19.47 12.63 7.17
CA GLY A 194 20.70 13.42 7.16
C GLY A 194 21.93 12.64 6.69
N GLU A 195 23.11 13.13 7.04
CA GLU A 195 24.40 12.60 6.56
C GLU A 195 25.05 11.60 7.53
N ASP A 196 24.61 11.55 8.79
CA ASP A 196 25.15 10.66 9.80
C ASP A 196 24.57 9.25 9.64
N ALA A 197 25.43 8.27 9.38
CA ALA A 197 25.00 6.90 9.10
C ALA A 197 24.41 6.19 10.33
N ASP A 198 24.96 6.44 11.52
CA ASP A 198 24.50 5.80 12.75
C ASP A 198 23.13 6.37 13.17
N LEU A 199 22.94 7.67 13.07
CA LEU A 199 21.66 8.33 13.31
C LEU A 199 20.61 7.85 12.31
N SER A 200 20.94 7.86 11.01
CA SER A 200 20.02 7.39 9.95
C SER A 200 19.59 5.95 10.15
N ALA A 201 20.52 5.06 10.53
CA ALA A 201 20.19 3.67 10.82
C ALA A 201 19.24 3.52 12.01
N LYS A 202 19.46 4.27 13.11
CA LYS A 202 18.59 4.25 14.30
C LYS A 202 17.19 4.76 13.98
N LEU A 203 17.08 5.91 13.31
CA LEU A 203 15.78 6.51 12.99
C LEU A 203 15.03 5.69 11.95
N THR A 204 15.71 5.12 10.94
CA THR A 204 15.10 4.18 9.98
C THR A 204 14.53 2.95 10.68
N LYS A 205 15.28 2.37 11.62
CA LYS A 205 14.83 1.23 12.43
C LYS A 205 13.58 1.61 13.24
N ALA A 206 13.63 2.72 13.97
CA ALA A 206 12.52 3.19 14.78
C ALA A 206 11.25 3.41 13.94
N TYR A 207 11.40 4.03 12.77
CA TYR A 207 10.31 4.24 11.83
C TYR A 207 9.68 2.91 11.36
N ILE A 208 10.52 1.95 10.93
CA ILE A 208 10.04 0.63 10.46
C ILE A 208 9.31 -0.12 11.59
N GLU A 209 9.87 -0.11 12.82
CA GLU A 209 9.22 -0.73 13.98
C GLU A 209 7.86 -0.11 14.29
N GLY A 210 7.73 1.23 14.21
CA GLY A 210 6.47 1.92 14.37
C GLY A 210 5.49 1.57 13.26
N PHE A 211 5.93 1.59 12.01
CA PHE A 211 5.08 1.33 10.85
C PHE A 211 4.63 -0.14 10.75
N GLN A 212 5.42 -1.10 11.22
CA GLN A 212 5.00 -2.50 11.31
C GLN A 212 4.02 -2.73 12.46
N GLY A 213 4.10 -1.94 13.50
CA GLY A 213 3.28 -2.06 14.71
C GLY A 213 3.65 -3.28 15.54
N GLU A 214 2.87 -3.53 16.59
CA GLU A 214 2.94 -4.78 17.37
C GLU A 214 2.15 -5.86 16.62
N GLN A 215 2.80 -7.00 16.35
CA GLN A 215 2.20 -8.18 15.73
C GLN A 215 1.63 -9.12 16.81
#